data_d4cd3fa966aead7fc7c02ffd2cded41d
#
_entry.id   d4cd3fa966aead7fc7c02ffd2cded41d
#
_cell.length_a   1.000
_cell.length_b   1.000
_cell.length_c   1.000
_cell.angle_alpha   90.00
_cell.angle_beta   90.00
_cell.angle_gamma   90.00
#
_symmetry.space_group_name_H-M   'P 1'
#
loop_
_entity.id
_entity.type
_entity.pdbx_description
1 polymer ?
#
loop_
_entity_poly.entity_id
_entity_poly.type
_entity_poly.pdbx_seq_one_letter_code
_entity_poly.pdbx_strand_id
1 'polypeptide(L)'
;MKKFLGNLLAACMCGFLVNVPVTGFTQAVWPEQGVPDYQELRAKVKAEGPKLLFSDSPEMVYETGILYRDTLQGEGRLFFHHVNGTSKLKKLAIIVKNNGLRPVNFAVTRSGIDGPSHDYQAVGKKSQEYYFEEQKSKNSTLGFGKTLELLSGEGMLLPTDQLLTGTIDFFSDRPVEVTVLMCDPKTDIELFSALAKQLPIDEHPLRGTFVKADLNYKLQHSIDTEAGVGYALLLADSQTGEYLRGTDATTGLPAENYGNYGVIYNIDYKLKGDKPY
;
A
#
# COMPACT_ATOMS: atom_id res chain seq x y z
N MET A 1 8.88 4.77 32.98
CA MET A 1 8.52 5.39 31.70
C MET A 1 8.57 4.31 30.61
N LYS A 2 7.41 3.78 30.23
CA LYS A 2 7.33 2.75 29.17
C LYS A 2 7.23 3.49 27.83
N LYS A 3 8.16 3.21 26.90
CA LYS A 3 8.03 3.60 25.50
C LYS A 3 7.22 2.51 24.81
N PHE A 4 6.07 2.87 24.26
CA PHE A 4 5.36 2.03 23.33
C PHE A 4 5.61 2.54 21.91
N LEU A 5 6.08 1.67 21.04
CA LEU A 5 6.09 1.90 19.60
C LEU A 5 4.80 1.27 19.07
N GLY A 6 3.85 2.10 18.70
CA GLY A 6 2.65 1.64 18.03
C GLY A 6 2.86 1.78 16.52
N ASN A 7 2.78 0.67 15.79
CA ASN A 7 2.76 0.68 14.33
C ASN A 7 1.31 0.64 13.87
N LEU A 8 0.89 1.66 13.14
CA LEU A 8 -0.43 1.72 12.52
C LEU A 8 -0.26 1.78 11.00
N LEU A 9 -0.78 0.80 10.30
CA LEU A 9 -0.98 0.87 8.86
C LEU A 9 -2.34 1.53 8.63
N ALA A 10 -2.39 2.58 7.81
CA ALA A 10 -3.67 3.19 7.46
C ALA A 10 -4.49 2.18 6.67
N ALA A 11 -5.52 1.63 7.31
CA ALA A 11 -6.54 0.87 6.63
C ALA A 11 -7.61 1.84 6.18
N CYS A 12 -7.65 2.15 4.90
CA CYS A 12 -8.81 2.82 4.34
C CYS A 12 -9.92 1.79 4.18
N MET A 13 -11.05 2.02 4.83
CA MET A 13 -12.26 1.28 4.51
C MET A 13 -12.71 1.77 3.13
N CYS A 14 -12.50 0.95 2.09
CA CYS A 14 -13.18 1.13 0.81
C CYS A 14 -14.68 0.87 1.06
N GLY A 15 -15.45 1.95 1.25
CA GLY A 15 -16.89 1.88 1.25
C GLY A 15 -17.38 1.64 -0.18
N PHE A 16 -18.13 0.58 -0.40
CA PHE A 16 -18.87 0.35 -1.63
C PHE A 16 -19.78 1.53 -1.92
N LEU A 17 -19.54 2.24 -3.01
CA LEU A 17 -20.51 3.15 -3.60
C LEU A 17 -21.42 2.35 -4.53
N VAL A 18 -22.58 1.95 -4.03
CA VAL A 18 -23.76 1.73 -4.85
C VAL A 18 -24.07 3.07 -5.53
N ASN A 19 -24.28 3.07 -6.84
CA ASN A 19 -24.60 4.23 -7.67
C ASN A 19 -25.60 5.18 -7.00
N VAL A 20 -25.10 6.21 -6.34
CA VAL A 20 -25.86 7.39 -5.94
C VAL A 20 -25.13 8.57 -6.60
N PRO A 21 -25.84 9.51 -7.26
CA PRO A 21 -25.19 10.63 -7.93
C PRO A 21 -24.35 11.41 -6.93
N VAL A 22 -23.05 11.49 -7.21
CA VAL A 22 -22.07 12.16 -6.36
C VAL A 22 -22.32 13.65 -6.39
N THR A 23 -22.99 14.15 -5.38
CA THR A 23 -22.91 15.56 -5.01
C THR A 23 -22.25 15.64 -3.64
N GLY A 24 -20.95 15.97 -3.64
CA GLY A 24 -20.20 16.32 -2.44
C GLY A 24 -19.51 15.15 -1.76
N PHE A 25 -18.20 15.28 -1.60
CA PHE A 25 -17.44 14.53 -0.59
C PHE A 25 -18.14 14.74 0.76
N THR A 26 -18.78 13.71 1.27
CA THR A 26 -19.25 13.74 2.66
C THR A 26 -17.99 13.69 3.52
N GLN A 27 -17.64 14.83 4.13
CA GLN A 27 -16.84 14.81 5.36
C GLN A 27 -17.39 13.66 6.21
N ALA A 28 -16.49 12.86 6.82
CA ALA A 28 -16.92 11.86 7.78
C ALA A 28 -17.84 12.56 8.78
N VAL A 29 -19.14 12.36 8.64
CA VAL A 29 -20.12 12.94 9.56
C VAL A 29 -20.00 12.10 10.83
N TRP A 30 -19.22 12.61 11.77
CA TRP A 30 -19.28 12.13 13.14
C TRP A 30 -20.73 12.32 13.60
N PRO A 31 -21.34 11.33 14.28
CA PRO A 31 -22.71 11.48 14.75
C PRO A 31 -22.82 12.74 15.60
N GLU A 32 -23.77 13.62 15.29
CA GLU A 32 -23.98 14.93 15.96
C GLU A 32 -24.31 14.81 17.46
N GLN A 33 -24.43 13.62 18.00
CA GLN A 33 -24.72 13.42 19.41
C GLN A 33 -23.51 12.86 20.14
N GLY A 34 -22.83 13.74 20.89
CA GLY A 34 -21.90 13.33 21.94
C GLY A 34 -20.50 12.99 21.48
N VAL A 35 -19.94 13.71 20.48
CA VAL A 35 -18.49 13.69 20.25
C VAL A 35 -17.85 14.26 21.52
N PRO A 36 -17.07 13.48 22.29
CA PRO A 36 -16.35 14.03 23.44
C PRO A 36 -15.47 15.19 22.96
N ASP A 37 -15.31 16.23 23.77
CA ASP A 37 -14.30 17.25 23.53
C ASP A 37 -12.93 16.56 23.49
N TYR A 38 -12.38 16.40 22.27
CA TYR A 38 -11.04 15.87 22.09
C TYR A 38 -10.01 17.00 22.19
N GLN A 39 -8.96 16.76 22.96
CA GLN A 39 -7.78 17.56 22.89
C GLN A 39 -6.92 17.10 21.71
N GLU A 40 -6.68 18.02 20.76
CA GLU A 40 -5.83 17.72 19.62
C GLU A 40 -4.37 17.53 20.06
N LEU A 41 -3.78 16.42 19.62
CA LEU A 41 -2.38 16.10 19.83
C LEU A 41 -1.55 16.67 18.69
N ARG A 42 -0.50 17.43 19.04
CA ARG A 42 0.46 17.94 18.07
C ARG A 42 1.70 17.04 18.03
N ALA A 43 2.18 16.75 16.84
CA ALA A 43 3.37 15.95 16.61
C ALA A 43 4.39 16.69 15.73
N LYS A 44 5.68 16.36 15.92
CA LYS A 44 6.70 16.60 14.90
C LYS A 44 6.72 15.41 13.98
N VAL A 45 6.60 15.64 12.68
CA VAL A 45 6.56 14.58 11.65
C VAL A 45 7.87 14.57 10.89
N LYS A 46 8.41 13.35 10.69
CA LYS A 46 9.58 13.10 9.85
C LYS A 46 9.23 11.99 8.86
N ALA A 47 9.32 12.28 7.57
CA ALA A 47 9.18 11.29 6.52
C ALA A 47 10.52 10.57 6.27
N GLU A 48 10.51 9.24 6.28
CA GLU A 48 11.67 8.38 5.97
C GLU A 48 11.21 7.03 5.39
N GLY A 49 12.08 6.03 5.35
CA GLY A 49 11.73 4.67 4.91
C GLY A 49 11.79 4.47 3.39
N PRO A 50 11.18 3.39 2.88
CA PRO A 50 11.33 2.93 1.51
C PRO A 50 10.66 3.85 0.48
N LYS A 51 11.00 3.65 -0.79
CA LYS A 51 10.16 4.12 -1.90
C LYS A 51 8.93 3.21 -1.98
N LEU A 52 7.75 3.82 -2.03
CA LEU A 52 6.49 3.12 -2.22
C LEU A 52 6.12 3.12 -3.70
N LEU A 53 6.00 1.93 -4.28
CA LEU A 53 5.32 1.69 -5.54
C LEU A 53 3.86 1.39 -5.20
N PHE A 54 2.94 2.17 -5.74
CA PHE A 54 1.53 2.08 -5.45
C PHE A 54 0.76 1.73 -6.72
N SER A 55 0.09 0.58 -6.73
CA SER A 55 -0.66 0.03 -7.85
C SER A 55 -2.07 -0.31 -7.40
N ASP A 56 -2.99 0.64 -7.58
CA ASP A 56 -4.42 0.52 -7.24
C ASP A 56 -5.31 1.16 -8.32
N SER A 57 -4.72 1.63 -9.42
CA SER A 57 -5.49 2.16 -10.55
C SER A 57 -4.99 1.56 -11.88
N PRO A 58 -5.90 0.90 -12.63
CA PRO A 58 -7.31 0.68 -12.31
C PRO A 58 -7.50 -0.35 -11.18
N GLU A 59 -8.40 -0.03 -10.22
CA GLU A 59 -8.78 -0.97 -9.17
C GLU A 59 -9.53 -2.17 -9.77
N MET A 60 -10.62 -1.89 -10.50
CA MET A 60 -11.38 -2.90 -11.24
C MET A 60 -10.77 -3.09 -12.63
N VAL A 61 -10.13 -4.24 -12.84
CA VAL A 61 -9.37 -4.52 -14.07
C VAL A 61 -10.21 -5.28 -15.08
N TYR A 62 -10.58 -4.66 -16.19
CA TYR A 62 -11.46 -5.23 -17.21
C TYR A 62 -10.73 -5.87 -18.39
N GLU A 63 -9.40 -5.74 -18.49
CA GLU A 63 -8.60 -6.29 -19.57
C GLU A 63 -7.19 -6.70 -19.09
N THR A 64 -6.49 -7.48 -19.91
CA THR A 64 -5.11 -7.88 -19.60
C THR A 64 -4.11 -6.79 -19.98
N GLY A 65 -3.08 -6.60 -19.16
CA GLY A 65 -2.04 -5.60 -19.40
C GLY A 65 -1.20 -5.32 -18.16
N ILE A 66 -0.35 -4.33 -18.28
CA ILE A 66 0.49 -3.84 -17.19
C ILE A 66 -0.32 -2.83 -16.38
N LEU A 67 -0.41 -3.06 -15.08
CA LEU A 67 -1.11 -2.21 -14.13
C LEU A 67 -0.19 -1.10 -13.61
N TYR A 68 1.03 -1.46 -13.22
CA TYR A 68 2.07 -0.52 -12.85
C TYR A 68 3.47 -1.08 -13.15
N ARG A 69 4.41 -0.18 -13.46
CA ARG A 69 5.81 -0.53 -13.66
C ARG A 69 6.71 0.64 -13.28
N ASP A 70 7.76 0.35 -12.50
CA ASP A 70 8.83 1.31 -12.25
C ASP A 70 10.16 0.61 -11.96
N THR A 71 11.25 1.36 -12.03
CA THR A 71 12.60 0.90 -11.72
C THR A 71 13.09 1.54 -10.43
N LEU A 72 13.60 0.72 -9.52
CA LEU A 72 14.15 1.21 -8.27
C LEU A 72 15.40 0.44 -7.82
N GLN A 73 16.14 1.05 -6.92
CA GLN A 73 17.28 0.49 -6.20
C GLN A 73 17.19 0.89 -4.73
N GLY A 74 17.69 0.04 -3.84
CA GLY A 74 17.63 0.21 -2.41
C GLY A 74 16.36 -0.38 -1.81
N GLU A 75 15.85 0.23 -0.75
CA GLU A 75 14.63 -0.17 -0.07
C GLU A 75 13.39 0.23 -0.87
N GLY A 76 12.51 -0.74 -1.12
CA GLY A 76 11.25 -0.55 -1.82
C GLY A 76 10.11 -1.20 -1.05
N ARG A 77 8.94 -0.62 -1.21
CA ARG A 77 7.65 -1.18 -0.80
C ARG A 77 6.73 -1.18 -2.01
N LEU A 78 6.09 -2.29 -2.30
CA LEU A 78 5.00 -2.37 -3.25
C LEU A 78 3.71 -2.55 -2.46
N PHE A 79 2.74 -1.64 -2.67
CA PHE A 79 1.34 -1.86 -2.32
C PHE A 79 0.56 -2.09 -3.60
N PHE A 80 -0.28 -3.14 -3.63
CA PHE A 80 -1.15 -3.43 -4.75
C PHE A 80 -2.55 -3.83 -4.29
N HIS A 81 -3.56 -3.43 -5.08
CA HIS A 81 -4.96 -3.69 -4.78
C HIS A 81 -5.75 -3.74 -6.09
N HIS A 82 -6.11 -4.96 -6.53
CA HIS A 82 -6.77 -5.13 -7.82
C HIS A 82 -7.86 -6.19 -7.77
N VAL A 83 -8.96 -5.89 -8.44
CA VAL A 83 -10.12 -6.77 -8.62
C VAL A 83 -10.20 -7.20 -10.09
N ASN A 84 -10.50 -8.46 -10.34
CA ASN A 84 -10.75 -8.94 -11.70
C ASN A 84 -12.17 -8.57 -12.14
N GLY A 85 -12.33 -7.49 -12.88
CA GLY A 85 -13.60 -7.06 -13.47
C GLY A 85 -14.01 -7.81 -14.76
N THR A 86 -13.22 -8.80 -15.20
CA THR A 86 -13.55 -9.59 -16.38
C THR A 86 -14.46 -10.77 -16.03
N SER A 87 -15.16 -11.33 -17.02
CA SER A 87 -15.99 -12.53 -16.84
C SER A 87 -15.19 -13.85 -16.85
N LYS A 88 -13.86 -13.80 -16.81
CA LYS A 88 -12.99 -14.98 -16.90
C LYS A 88 -11.96 -14.99 -15.79
N LEU A 89 -11.53 -16.18 -15.38
CA LEU A 89 -10.39 -16.34 -14.49
C LEU A 89 -9.16 -15.64 -15.06
N LYS A 90 -8.51 -14.81 -14.26
CA LYS A 90 -7.27 -14.12 -14.60
C LYS A 90 -6.15 -14.51 -13.64
N LYS A 91 -4.97 -14.01 -13.90
CA LYS A 91 -3.78 -14.12 -13.07
C LYS A 91 -3.25 -12.72 -12.82
N LEU A 92 -3.17 -12.34 -11.56
CA LEU A 92 -2.40 -11.15 -11.14
C LEU A 92 -0.97 -11.61 -10.88
N ALA A 93 -0.01 -10.99 -11.53
CA ALA A 93 1.39 -11.31 -11.36
C ALA A 93 2.20 -10.08 -10.96
N ILE A 94 3.17 -10.31 -10.08
CA ILE A 94 4.15 -9.30 -9.68
C ILE A 94 5.52 -9.89 -9.96
N ILE A 95 6.28 -9.21 -10.81
CA ILE A 95 7.61 -9.64 -11.23
C ILE A 95 8.66 -8.58 -10.96
N VAL A 96 9.87 -9.07 -10.68
CA VAL A 96 11.08 -8.26 -10.57
C VAL A 96 12.07 -8.73 -11.62
N LYS A 97 12.54 -7.82 -12.46
CA LYS A 97 13.47 -8.11 -13.56
C LYS A 97 14.77 -7.35 -13.40
N ASN A 98 15.89 -8.06 -13.60
CA ASN A 98 17.20 -7.44 -13.72
C ASN A 98 17.47 -7.12 -15.18
N ASN A 99 17.33 -5.85 -15.57
CA ASN A 99 17.68 -5.36 -16.91
C ASN A 99 19.14 -4.91 -17.02
N GLY A 100 19.92 -4.94 -15.92
CA GLY A 100 21.33 -4.56 -15.88
C GLY A 100 22.25 -5.74 -16.19
N LEU A 101 23.48 -5.45 -16.61
CA LEU A 101 24.48 -6.45 -17.02
C LEU A 101 25.09 -7.26 -15.86
N ARG A 102 24.94 -6.81 -14.62
CA ARG A 102 25.52 -7.46 -13.43
C ARG A 102 24.44 -8.16 -12.61
N PRO A 103 24.77 -9.27 -11.94
CA PRO A 103 23.84 -9.90 -11.01
C PRO A 103 23.36 -8.91 -9.93
N VAL A 104 22.12 -9.05 -9.53
CA VAL A 104 21.44 -8.26 -8.49
C VAL A 104 21.12 -9.15 -7.29
N ASN A 105 21.49 -8.71 -6.10
CA ASN A 105 21.01 -9.31 -4.86
C ASN A 105 19.69 -8.64 -4.49
N PHE A 106 18.64 -9.45 -4.44
CA PHE A 106 17.28 -9.03 -4.14
C PHE A 106 16.76 -9.78 -2.92
N ALA A 107 16.11 -9.09 -2.01
CA ALA A 107 15.54 -9.68 -0.81
C ALA A 107 14.11 -9.18 -0.61
N VAL A 108 13.13 -10.08 -0.46
CA VAL A 108 11.84 -9.76 0.14
C VAL A 108 12.04 -9.77 1.65
N THR A 109 11.88 -8.62 2.28
CA THR A 109 12.14 -8.45 3.72
C THR A 109 10.88 -8.63 4.56
N ARG A 110 9.71 -8.31 3.98
CA ARG A 110 8.40 -8.46 4.61
C ARG A 110 7.32 -8.56 3.54
N SER A 111 6.25 -9.28 3.81
CA SER A 111 5.08 -9.30 2.92
C SER A 111 3.81 -9.64 3.69
N GLY A 112 2.70 -9.03 3.31
CA GLY A 112 1.38 -9.40 3.76
C GLY A 112 0.45 -9.34 2.56
N ILE A 113 -0.10 -10.48 2.16
CA ILE A 113 -0.93 -10.65 0.97
C ILE A 113 -2.11 -11.51 1.36
N ASP A 114 -3.31 -11.13 0.96
CA ASP A 114 -4.52 -11.93 1.13
C ASP A 114 -5.46 -11.80 -0.07
N GLY A 115 -6.37 -12.73 -0.18
CA GLY A 115 -7.24 -12.96 -1.32
C GLY A 115 -6.80 -14.18 -2.15
N PRO A 116 -7.52 -14.52 -3.22
CA PRO A 116 -8.67 -13.79 -3.78
C PRO A 116 -9.97 -14.01 -2.98
N SER A 117 -10.77 -12.97 -2.83
CA SER A 117 -12.07 -13.04 -2.15
C SER A 117 -13.00 -11.89 -2.56
N HIS A 118 -14.32 -12.12 -2.40
CA HIS A 118 -15.35 -11.07 -2.51
C HIS A 118 -15.49 -10.23 -1.22
N ASP A 119 -14.96 -10.70 -0.09
CA ASP A 119 -14.95 -9.95 1.16
C ASP A 119 -13.69 -9.06 1.21
N TYR A 120 -13.78 -7.91 0.56
CA TYR A 120 -12.67 -6.97 0.41
C TYR A 120 -12.17 -6.42 1.75
N GLN A 121 -13.08 -6.24 2.73
CA GLN A 121 -12.68 -5.78 4.06
C GLN A 121 -11.87 -6.84 4.81
N ALA A 122 -12.31 -8.10 4.76
CA ALA A 122 -11.57 -9.19 5.38
C ALA A 122 -10.20 -9.38 4.73
N VAL A 123 -10.11 -9.30 3.39
CA VAL A 123 -8.87 -9.38 2.64
C VAL A 123 -7.92 -8.25 3.02
N GLY A 124 -8.40 -7.01 3.03
CA GLY A 124 -7.61 -5.85 3.44
C GLY A 124 -7.06 -5.98 4.87
N LYS A 125 -7.91 -6.39 5.82
CA LYS A 125 -7.51 -6.61 7.21
C LYS A 125 -6.44 -7.69 7.33
N LYS A 126 -6.66 -8.86 6.76
CA LYS A 126 -5.74 -10.00 6.85
C LYS A 126 -4.39 -9.72 6.19
N SER A 127 -4.39 -9.05 5.03
CA SER A 127 -3.13 -8.68 4.38
C SER A 127 -2.25 -7.80 5.28
N GLN A 128 -2.86 -6.92 6.07
CA GLN A 128 -2.16 -6.10 7.05
C GLN A 128 -1.71 -6.91 8.28
N GLU A 129 -2.55 -7.78 8.81
CA GLU A 129 -2.18 -8.67 9.91
C GLU A 129 -0.94 -9.49 9.53
N TYR A 130 -0.93 -10.12 8.35
CA TYR A 130 0.22 -10.88 7.84
C TYR A 130 1.46 -10.01 7.63
N TYR A 131 1.28 -8.77 7.17
CA TYR A 131 2.40 -7.86 6.97
C TYR A 131 3.11 -7.50 8.29
N PHE A 132 2.39 -7.42 9.42
CA PHE A 132 2.97 -7.10 10.72
C PHE A 132 3.43 -8.33 11.52
N GLU A 133 3.23 -9.53 11.03
CA GLU A 133 3.81 -10.73 11.63
C GLU A 133 5.33 -10.75 11.48
N GLU A 134 6.01 -11.45 12.41
CA GLU A 134 7.45 -11.67 12.32
C GLU A 134 7.77 -12.58 11.12
N GLN A 135 8.66 -12.14 10.24
CA GLN A 135 9.00 -12.83 9.01
C GLN A 135 10.50 -12.90 8.81
N LYS A 136 10.94 -13.97 8.12
CA LYS A 136 12.31 -14.12 7.66
C LYS A 136 12.46 -13.61 6.24
N SER A 137 13.49 -12.83 5.96
CA SER A 137 13.81 -12.37 4.62
C SER A 137 14.06 -13.54 3.67
N LYS A 138 13.51 -13.42 2.45
CA LYS A 138 13.74 -14.36 1.35
C LYS A 138 14.71 -13.73 0.36
N ASN A 139 15.92 -14.29 0.26
CA ASN A 139 16.98 -13.75 -0.58
C ASN A 139 17.04 -14.47 -1.92
N SER A 140 17.35 -13.72 -2.99
CA SER A 140 17.50 -14.22 -4.36
C SER A 140 18.63 -13.47 -5.06
N THR A 141 19.30 -14.13 -6.00
CA THR A 141 20.25 -13.46 -6.90
C THR A 141 19.74 -13.57 -8.34
N LEU A 142 19.51 -12.41 -8.96
CA LEU A 142 19.01 -12.34 -10.33
C LEU A 142 20.17 -12.02 -11.28
N GLY A 143 20.53 -12.97 -12.15
CA GLY A 143 21.46 -12.73 -13.27
C GLY A 143 20.89 -11.74 -14.29
N PHE A 144 21.72 -11.35 -15.27
CA PHE A 144 21.29 -10.51 -16.39
C PHE A 144 20.06 -11.08 -17.11
N GLY A 145 19.05 -10.25 -17.33
CA GLY A 145 17.81 -10.58 -18.00
C GLY A 145 16.89 -11.53 -17.23
N LYS A 146 17.25 -11.94 -16.02
CA LYS A 146 16.43 -12.85 -15.22
C LYS A 146 15.30 -12.14 -14.52
N THR A 147 14.17 -12.85 -14.45
CA THR A 147 12.93 -12.43 -13.80
C THR A 147 12.66 -13.29 -12.57
N LEU A 148 12.16 -12.68 -11.50
CA LEU A 148 11.66 -13.33 -10.29
C LEU A 148 10.17 -12.99 -10.14
N GLU A 149 9.33 -13.99 -10.01
CA GLU A 149 7.93 -13.83 -9.60
C GLU A 149 7.85 -13.68 -8.07
N LEU A 150 7.24 -12.60 -7.58
CA LEU A 150 7.04 -12.38 -6.14
C LEU A 150 5.79 -13.07 -5.61
N LEU A 151 4.79 -13.28 -6.48
CA LEU A 151 3.62 -14.10 -6.19
C LEU A 151 3.78 -15.46 -6.84
N SER A 152 3.48 -16.54 -6.14
CA SER A 152 3.59 -17.90 -6.64
C SER A 152 2.40 -18.77 -6.24
N GLY A 153 2.05 -19.76 -7.09
CA GLY A 153 1.01 -20.74 -6.84
C GLY A 153 -0.41 -20.28 -7.17
N GLU A 154 -1.39 -20.91 -6.53
CA GLU A 154 -2.82 -20.68 -6.79
C GLU A 154 -3.31 -19.29 -6.34
N GLY A 155 -2.63 -18.68 -5.37
CA GLY A 155 -2.94 -17.33 -4.89
C GLY A 155 -2.79 -16.22 -5.93
N MET A 156 -2.22 -16.53 -7.11
CA MET A 156 -2.14 -15.60 -8.23
C MET A 156 -3.37 -15.65 -9.14
N LEU A 157 -4.16 -16.73 -9.06
CA LEU A 157 -5.38 -16.87 -9.86
C LEU A 157 -6.47 -16.01 -9.24
N LEU A 158 -7.03 -15.12 -10.03
CA LEU A 158 -8.00 -14.12 -9.60
C LEU A 158 -9.32 -14.34 -10.31
N PRO A 159 -10.29 -15.00 -9.65
CA PRO A 159 -11.65 -15.17 -10.17
C PRO A 159 -12.36 -13.82 -10.38
N THR A 160 -13.43 -13.83 -11.18
CA THR A 160 -14.27 -12.65 -11.42
C THR A 160 -14.74 -12.02 -10.12
N ASP A 161 -14.73 -10.69 -10.05
CA ASP A 161 -15.17 -9.86 -8.92
C ASP A 161 -14.48 -10.16 -7.57
N GLN A 162 -13.32 -10.81 -7.61
CA GLN A 162 -12.53 -11.03 -6.41
C GLN A 162 -11.32 -10.11 -6.35
N LEU A 163 -11.00 -9.70 -5.13
CA LEU A 163 -9.87 -8.86 -4.78
C LEU A 163 -8.66 -9.69 -4.40
N LEU A 164 -7.50 -9.29 -4.90
CA LEU A 164 -6.20 -9.66 -4.36
C LEU A 164 -5.44 -8.39 -3.99
N THR A 165 -5.01 -8.28 -2.74
CA THR A 165 -4.28 -7.11 -2.24
C THR A 165 -3.09 -7.52 -1.37
N GLY A 166 -2.13 -6.61 -1.25
CA GLY A 166 -1.01 -6.83 -0.33
C GLY A 166 0.04 -5.75 -0.36
N THR A 167 0.96 -5.91 0.59
CA THR A 167 2.15 -5.07 0.74
C THR A 167 3.37 -5.97 0.76
N ILE A 168 4.40 -5.61 0.00
CA ILE A 168 5.67 -6.33 -0.08
C ILE A 168 6.81 -5.33 0.10
N ASP A 169 7.59 -5.48 1.17
CA ASP A 169 8.84 -4.74 1.36
C ASP A 169 10.01 -5.56 0.81
N PHE A 170 10.91 -4.89 0.12
CA PHE A 170 12.07 -5.53 -0.47
C PHE A 170 13.28 -4.61 -0.51
N PHE A 171 14.43 -5.21 -0.73
CA PHE A 171 15.70 -4.52 -0.93
C PHE A 171 16.36 -5.03 -2.21
N SER A 172 16.98 -4.12 -2.98
CA SER A 172 17.80 -4.45 -4.14
C SER A 172 19.10 -3.65 -4.13
N ASP A 173 20.24 -4.35 -4.22
CA ASP A 173 21.58 -3.69 -4.24
C ASP A 173 21.84 -2.94 -5.55
N ARG A 174 21.07 -3.20 -6.61
CA ARG A 174 21.17 -2.57 -7.94
C ARG A 174 19.76 -2.29 -8.49
N PRO A 175 19.64 -1.45 -9.54
CA PRO A 175 18.36 -1.19 -10.16
C PRO A 175 17.68 -2.47 -10.65
N VAL A 176 16.40 -2.63 -10.30
CA VAL A 176 15.48 -3.66 -10.79
C VAL A 176 14.19 -3.03 -11.25
N GLU A 177 13.59 -3.61 -12.28
CA GLU A 177 12.25 -3.24 -12.73
C GLU A 177 11.23 -4.10 -11.98
N VAL A 178 10.28 -3.45 -11.32
CA VAL A 178 9.12 -4.09 -10.68
C VAL A 178 7.90 -3.86 -11.56
N THR A 179 7.18 -4.92 -11.90
CA THR A 179 5.97 -4.83 -12.73
C THR A 179 4.82 -5.56 -12.07
N VAL A 180 3.68 -4.89 -11.97
CA VAL A 180 2.37 -5.47 -11.62
C VAL A 180 1.57 -5.60 -12.90
N LEU A 181 1.01 -6.79 -13.17
CA LEU A 181 0.27 -7.04 -14.40
C LEU A 181 -0.86 -8.04 -14.19
N MET A 182 -1.88 -7.96 -15.03
CA MET A 182 -2.95 -8.94 -15.13
C MET A 182 -2.91 -9.62 -16.49
N CYS A 183 -2.94 -10.96 -16.50
CA CYS A 183 -2.89 -11.75 -17.72
C CYS A 183 -3.80 -13.00 -17.63
N ASP A 184 -3.88 -13.78 -18.69
CA ASP A 184 -4.56 -15.06 -18.67
C ASP A 184 -3.74 -16.10 -17.87
N PRO A 185 -4.38 -17.10 -17.23
CA PRO A 185 -3.71 -18.02 -16.30
C PRO A 185 -2.51 -18.78 -16.88
N LYS A 186 -2.54 -19.09 -18.18
CA LYS A 186 -1.49 -19.85 -18.88
C LYS A 186 -0.48 -19.00 -19.63
N THR A 187 -0.54 -17.67 -19.46
CA THR A 187 0.35 -16.74 -20.15
C THR A 187 1.80 -16.90 -19.68
N ASP A 188 2.74 -16.91 -20.62
CA ASP A 188 4.14 -16.67 -20.32
C ASP A 188 4.32 -15.24 -19.84
N ILE A 189 4.56 -15.06 -18.53
CA ILE A 189 4.56 -13.74 -17.88
C ILE A 189 5.74 -12.91 -18.36
N GLU A 190 6.90 -13.51 -18.60
CA GLU A 190 8.10 -12.78 -19.01
C GLU A 190 7.92 -12.20 -20.40
N LEU A 191 7.43 -12.99 -21.35
CA LEU A 191 7.11 -12.55 -22.70
C LEU A 191 5.97 -11.51 -22.68
N PHE A 192 4.92 -11.77 -21.90
CA PHE A 192 3.79 -10.86 -21.78
C PHE A 192 4.21 -9.51 -21.22
N SER A 193 5.02 -9.48 -20.15
CA SER A 193 5.48 -8.23 -19.55
C SER A 193 6.31 -7.36 -20.51
N ALA A 194 6.99 -8.00 -21.49
CA ALA A 194 7.77 -7.29 -22.50
C ALA A 194 6.91 -6.66 -23.62
N LEU A 195 5.74 -7.22 -23.89
CA LEU A 195 4.91 -6.86 -25.05
C LEU A 195 3.56 -6.21 -24.67
N ALA A 196 3.10 -6.42 -23.44
CA ALA A 196 1.78 -5.94 -23.02
C ALA A 196 1.71 -4.41 -22.94
N LYS A 197 0.54 -3.89 -23.26
CA LYS A 197 0.24 -2.47 -23.10
C LYS A 197 0.13 -2.10 -21.62
N GLN A 198 0.48 -0.85 -21.34
CA GLN A 198 0.14 -0.22 -20.06
C GLN A 198 -1.36 0.05 -20.02
N LEU A 199 -2.04 -0.38 -18.95
CA LEU A 199 -3.44 -0.07 -18.74
C LEU A 199 -3.60 1.39 -18.28
N PRO A 200 -4.66 2.08 -18.75
CA PRO A 200 -4.95 3.43 -18.30
C PRO A 200 -5.32 3.41 -16.80
N ILE A 201 -5.18 4.55 -16.14
CA ILE A 201 -5.79 4.79 -14.83
C ILE A 201 -7.32 4.87 -14.98
N ASP A 202 -8.03 4.55 -13.92
CA ASP A 202 -9.47 4.80 -13.79
C ASP A 202 -9.75 6.23 -13.27
N GLU A 203 -10.99 6.48 -12.83
CA GLU A 203 -11.40 7.77 -12.29
C GLU A 203 -10.71 8.14 -10.96
N HIS A 204 -10.17 7.13 -10.27
CA HIS A 204 -9.39 7.29 -9.04
C HIS A 204 -7.90 7.03 -9.35
N PRO A 205 -7.08 8.07 -9.58
CA PRO A 205 -5.70 7.92 -10.04
C PRO A 205 -4.75 7.47 -8.91
N LEU A 206 -5.09 6.36 -8.25
CA LEU A 206 -4.35 5.79 -7.13
C LEU A 206 -3.18 4.92 -7.63
N ARG A 207 -2.22 5.55 -8.31
CA ARG A 207 -1.05 4.89 -8.87
C ARG A 207 0.14 5.83 -8.92
N GLY A 208 1.32 5.34 -8.52
CA GLY A 208 2.55 6.13 -8.58
C GLY A 208 3.68 5.59 -7.74
N THR A 209 4.82 6.28 -7.79
CA THR A 209 5.98 6.05 -6.92
C THR A 209 6.18 7.24 -6.01
N PHE A 210 6.28 6.95 -4.71
CA PHE A 210 6.39 7.93 -3.63
C PHE A 210 7.65 7.68 -2.84
N VAL A 211 8.35 8.74 -2.42
CA VAL A 211 9.57 8.61 -1.63
C VAL A 211 9.27 8.76 -0.14
N LYS A 212 10.02 8.04 0.70
CA LYS A 212 9.94 8.15 2.16
C LYS A 212 8.54 7.81 2.69
N ALA A 213 8.08 6.60 2.40
CA ALA A 213 6.72 6.15 2.69
C ALA A 213 6.45 5.78 4.16
N ASP A 214 7.37 6.05 5.09
CA ASP A 214 7.14 5.91 6.52
C ASP A 214 7.11 7.28 7.18
N LEU A 215 6.07 7.54 7.98
CA LEU A 215 5.86 8.79 8.67
C LEU A 215 6.03 8.58 10.19
N ASN A 216 7.08 9.22 10.74
CA ASN A 216 7.39 9.13 12.16
C ASN A 216 6.84 10.37 12.88
N TYR A 217 5.83 10.13 13.71
CA TYR A 217 5.16 11.13 14.53
C TYR A 217 5.72 11.10 15.94
N LYS A 218 6.29 12.19 16.40
CA LYS A 218 6.71 12.36 17.79
C LYS A 218 5.82 13.36 18.45
N LEU A 219 4.97 12.93 19.39
CA LEU A 219 4.09 13.82 20.13
C LEU A 219 4.91 14.83 20.93
N GLN A 220 4.45 16.09 20.91
CA GLN A 220 5.12 17.18 21.61
C GLN A 220 4.86 17.16 23.11
N HIS A 221 3.71 16.64 23.53
CA HIS A 221 3.27 16.56 24.91
C HIS A 221 2.91 15.12 25.28
N SER A 222 2.98 14.80 26.56
CA SER A 222 2.50 13.53 27.11
C SER A 222 0.97 13.52 27.12
N ILE A 223 0.39 12.35 26.88
CA ILE A 223 -1.03 12.07 27.04
C ILE A 223 -1.29 11.87 28.55
N ASP A 224 -2.15 12.69 29.14
CA ASP A 224 -2.53 12.58 30.55
C ASP A 224 -3.75 11.66 30.67
N THR A 225 -3.53 10.44 31.18
CA THR A 225 -4.58 9.43 31.33
C THR A 225 -5.57 9.74 32.45
N GLU A 226 -5.30 10.77 33.28
CA GLU A 226 -6.15 11.21 34.39
C GLU A 226 -6.94 12.48 34.07
N ALA A 227 -6.69 13.11 32.92
CA ALA A 227 -7.34 14.35 32.53
C ALA A 227 -8.85 14.22 32.29
N GLY A 228 -9.38 13.03 32.09
CA GLY A 228 -10.81 12.79 31.85
C GLY A 228 -11.30 13.30 30.49
N VAL A 229 -10.38 13.55 29.54
CA VAL A 229 -10.67 14.01 28.17
C VAL A 229 -10.17 12.99 27.15
N GLY A 230 -10.83 12.94 25.99
CA GLY A 230 -10.31 12.18 24.84
C GLY A 230 -9.17 12.94 24.15
N TYR A 231 -8.30 12.21 23.48
CA TYR A 231 -7.22 12.78 22.69
C TYR A 231 -7.33 12.32 21.24
N ALA A 232 -7.06 13.21 20.29
CA ALA A 232 -7.07 12.92 18.87
C ALA A 232 -5.77 13.38 18.19
N LEU A 233 -5.18 12.52 17.39
CA LEU A 233 -4.06 12.83 16.50
C LEU A 233 -4.54 12.72 15.05
N LEU A 234 -4.55 13.86 14.35
CA LEU A 234 -4.85 13.88 12.92
C LEU A 234 -3.60 13.43 12.13
N LEU A 235 -3.77 12.41 11.28
CA LEU A 235 -2.67 11.82 10.51
C LEU A 235 -2.62 12.36 9.08
N ALA A 236 -3.75 12.34 8.37
CA ALA A 236 -3.87 12.90 7.03
C ALA A 236 -5.34 13.17 6.69
N ASP A 237 -5.64 14.41 6.36
CA ASP A 237 -6.99 14.86 5.97
C ASP A 237 -6.95 15.88 4.81
N SER A 238 -5.81 16.00 4.14
CA SER A 238 -5.48 17.01 3.13
C SER A 238 -5.42 18.47 3.64
N GLN A 239 -5.69 18.72 4.93
CA GLN A 239 -5.66 20.04 5.54
C GLN A 239 -4.58 20.17 6.62
N THR A 240 -4.55 19.24 7.56
CA THR A 240 -3.59 19.20 8.68
C THR A 240 -2.46 18.21 8.44
N GLY A 241 -2.69 17.15 7.67
CA GLY A 241 -1.68 16.17 7.23
C GLY A 241 -1.77 16.01 5.72
N GLU A 242 -0.64 16.18 5.04
CA GLU A 242 -0.60 16.03 3.58
C GLU A 242 -0.58 14.56 3.19
N TYR A 243 -1.24 14.24 2.08
CA TYR A 243 -1.03 12.97 1.39
C TYR A 243 0.33 12.97 0.70
N LEU A 244 0.95 11.79 0.60
CA LEU A 244 2.22 11.67 -0.11
C LEU A 244 2.05 12.06 -1.57
N ARG A 245 3.00 12.87 -2.07
CA ARG A 245 3.09 13.27 -3.47
C ARG A 245 4.26 12.58 -4.15
N GLY A 246 4.04 12.14 -5.38
CA GLY A 246 5.01 11.40 -6.17
C GLY A 246 4.78 11.55 -7.66
N THR A 247 5.14 10.53 -8.42
CA THR A 247 5.01 10.52 -9.88
C THR A 247 4.51 9.15 -10.33
N ASP A 248 3.53 9.11 -11.21
CA ASP A 248 3.19 7.89 -11.95
C ASP A 248 4.27 7.64 -13.00
N ALA A 249 5.15 6.66 -12.76
CA ALA A 249 6.26 6.33 -13.64
C ALA A 249 5.80 5.88 -15.05
N THR A 250 4.55 5.44 -15.20
CA THR A 250 4.01 4.99 -16.48
C THR A 250 3.56 6.13 -17.39
N THR A 251 3.17 7.27 -16.80
CA THR A 251 2.69 8.45 -17.53
C THR A 251 3.62 9.65 -17.41
N GLY A 252 4.48 9.66 -16.40
CA GLY A 252 5.32 10.81 -16.04
C GLY A 252 4.55 11.96 -15.36
N LEU A 253 3.27 11.76 -15.05
CA LEU A 253 2.42 12.79 -14.43
C LEU A 253 2.57 12.78 -12.89
N PRO A 254 2.32 13.93 -12.24
CA PRO A 254 2.22 13.98 -10.79
C PRO A 254 1.17 13.00 -10.26
N ALA A 255 1.46 12.36 -9.13
CA ALA A 255 0.56 11.46 -8.43
C ALA A 255 0.42 11.88 -6.96
N GLU A 256 -0.76 11.64 -6.39
CA GLU A 256 -1.03 11.86 -4.97
C GLU A 256 -1.66 10.59 -4.38
N ASN A 257 -1.14 10.16 -3.23
CA ASN A 257 -1.65 8.97 -2.54
C ASN A 257 -2.79 9.37 -1.60
N TYR A 258 -3.97 9.57 -2.15
CA TYR A 258 -5.17 9.89 -1.38
C TYR A 258 -5.47 8.77 -0.37
N GLY A 259 -5.38 9.07 0.92
CA GLY A 259 -5.52 8.09 2.00
C GLY A 259 -4.20 7.46 2.47
N ASN A 260 -3.05 7.82 1.88
CA ASN A 260 -1.73 7.31 2.27
C ASN A 260 -1.66 5.77 2.38
N TYR A 261 -2.22 5.06 1.39
CA TYR A 261 -2.16 3.60 1.31
C TYR A 261 -0.70 3.11 1.25
N GLY A 262 -0.41 2.03 1.95
CA GLY A 262 0.95 1.48 2.04
C GLY A 262 1.93 2.31 2.87
N VAL A 263 1.48 3.42 3.47
CA VAL A 263 2.28 4.26 4.38
C VAL A 263 2.24 3.69 5.79
N ILE A 264 3.40 3.59 6.44
CA ILE A 264 3.48 3.22 7.85
C ILE A 264 3.60 4.47 8.71
N TYR A 265 2.69 4.58 9.69
CA TYR A 265 2.72 5.62 10.71
C TYR A 265 3.34 5.06 11.99
N ASN A 266 4.53 5.56 12.34
CA ASN A 266 5.19 5.26 13.60
C ASN A 266 4.92 6.40 14.58
N ILE A 267 4.18 6.12 15.65
CA ILE A 267 3.76 7.14 16.61
C ILE A 267 4.51 6.96 17.93
N ASP A 268 5.42 7.90 18.26
CA ASP A 268 6.15 7.95 19.52
C ASP A 268 5.37 8.87 20.50
N TYR A 269 4.83 8.27 21.55
CA TYR A 269 4.06 8.99 22.56
C TYR A 269 4.48 8.60 23.99
N LYS A 270 4.20 9.49 24.93
CA LYS A 270 4.42 9.27 26.34
C LYS A 270 3.09 9.38 27.08
N LEU A 271 2.87 8.47 28.02
CA LEU A 271 1.72 8.50 28.91
C LEU A 271 2.16 9.07 30.26
N LYS A 272 1.29 9.86 30.89
CA LYS A 272 1.40 10.40 32.24
C LYS A 272 0.12 10.01 32.98
N GLY A 273 0.25 9.51 34.22
CA GLY A 273 -0.83 9.03 35.07
C GLY A 273 -0.56 7.60 35.52
N ASP A 274 -1.17 7.21 36.64
CA ASP A 274 -0.98 5.89 37.30
C ASP A 274 -2.16 4.93 37.04
N LYS A 275 -3.26 5.43 36.43
CA LYS A 275 -4.43 4.60 36.14
C LYS A 275 -4.18 3.72 34.91
N PRO A 276 -4.69 2.45 34.91
CA PRO A 276 -4.74 1.63 33.72
C PRO A 276 -5.68 2.27 32.68
N TYR A 277 -5.37 2.08 31.41
CA TYR A 277 -6.15 2.60 30.27
C TYR A 277 -7.05 1.54 29.71
#